data_a0edefeefd0ab41dd3d181ff0a939d94
#
_entry.id   a0edefeefd0ab41dd3d181ff0a939d94
#
_cell.length_a   1.000
_cell.length_b   1.000
_cell.length_c   1.000
_cell.angle_alpha   90.00
_cell.angle_beta   90.00
_cell.angle_gamma   90.00
#
_symmetry.space_group_name_H-M   'P 1'
#
loop_
_entity.id
_entity.type
_entity.pdbx_description
1 polymer ?
#
loop_
_entity_poly.entity_id
_entity_poly.type
_entity_poly.pdbx_seq_one_letter_code
_entity_poly.pdbx_strand_id
1 'polypeptide(L)'
;MFKKESLYINIFKNDTQLKMEYRKFSNNLILETTNSNFICKDDILPVDIAQKLNSSQEEIDFTYISTLLLSDTTSLVPKELSSKLKDCEIAKFNYEYDIAVLKTTLFETKNFFVKTGIDYIYSAFHILNLHVEKNICKNEFLALIVNDKAYILILNSSGIIVDNKIVDLPTYQSVKSTHFYDDDLEAQKLFNEIYYFELNSIIQNGLSEFYGKHKNTFIEKVTLLYTQKQLDNSEIEKLSTDLFLKVDYTPINIDEEIFELARDTKNQKSFVPPRKKRVKRDFKYLYFVIFLAVLVAGLYKFYTLLDIDLLKERFSPKQEEFVATNNSLTLPDHVNLNDKIEKQIKAIFNTIADGILINSFKLEKNSLEMELFSKDEENLALMRPLLISIFENSKVESVEKGKKQDFKAHVLAKDFKNFNTSYKNFDKEYLKDELMSNERVMEQLKIFLPENAIIRYIGEYKKEYLQYSYIINILVKEPKEFFTLVENLNEELYSVNINYPINMIKKENIIEVEFNLDFNQEK
;
A
#
# COMPACT_ATOMS: atom_id res chain seq x y z
N MET A 1 23.76 -1.05 19.11
CA MET A 1 23.02 0.20 18.85
C MET A 1 21.70 -0.25 18.26
N PHE A 2 20.60 -0.17 19.01
CA PHE A 2 19.29 -0.66 18.52
C PHE A 2 18.84 0.18 17.32
N LYS A 3 18.50 -0.45 16.21
CA LYS A 3 17.92 0.22 15.06
C LYS A 3 16.57 0.80 15.49
N LYS A 4 16.44 2.11 15.45
CA LYS A 4 15.19 2.78 15.77
C LYS A 4 14.30 2.72 14.54
N GLU A 5 13.35 1.79 14.55
CA GLU A 5 12.35 1.67 13.49
C GLU A 5 11.16 2.59 13.78
N SER A 6 10.59 3.15 12.72
CA SER A 6 9.36 3.93 12.79
C SER A 6 8.49 3.62 11.59
N LEU A 7 7.19 3.60 11.81
CA LEU A 7 6.17 3.36 10.78
C LEU A 7 5.28 4.60 10.68
N TYR A 8 5.13 5.12 9.48
CA TYR A 8 4.19 6.20 9.18
C TYR A 8 3.11 5.65 8.27
N ILE A 9 1.86 5.93 8.62
CA ILE A 9 0.69 5.44 7.91
C ILE A 9 -0.18 6.64 7.55
N ASN A 10 -0.27 6.95 6.26
CA ASN A 10 -1.21 7.94 5.76
C ASN A 10 -2.53 7.26 5.43
N ILE A 11 -3.62 7.78 5.95
CA ILE A 11 -4.96 7.28 5.68
C ILE A 11 -5.78 8.42 5.12
N PHE A 12 -6.21 8.26 3.89
CA PHE A 12 -6.95 9.26 3.16
C PHE A 12 -8.31 8.70 2.71
N LYS A 13 -9.39 9.28 3.24
CA LYS A 13 -10.76 8.94 2.84
C LYS A 13 -11.23 9.94 1.80
N ASN A 14 -11.62 9.44 0.64
CA ASN A 14 -12.26 10.21 -0.41
C ASN A 14 -13.60 9.56 -0.74
N ASP A 15 -14.69 10.19 -0.33
CA ASP A 15 -16.05 9.68 -0.45
C ASP A 15 -16.16 8.24 0.11
N THR A 16 -16.26 7.24 -0.78
CA THR A 16 -16.34 5.83 -0.42
C THR A 16 -15.01 5.08 -0.51
N GLN A 17 -13.95 5.74 -0.96
CA GLN A 17 -12.63 5.13 -1.08
C GLN A 17 -11.73 5.52 0.10
N LEU A 18 -11.09 4.53 0.69
CA LEU A 18 -10.09 4.69 1.73
C LEU A 18 -8.74 4.24 1.19
N LYS A 19 -7.85 5.19 0.95
CA LYS A 19 -6.46 4.92 0.56
C LYS A 19 -5.60 4.91 1.80
N MET A 20 -4.71 3.92 1.89
CA MET A 20 -3.74 3.82 2.97
C MET A 20 -2.36 3.60 2.37
N GLU A 21 -1.39 4.39 2.82
CA GLU A 21 0.00 4.23 2.44
C GLU A 21 0.86 4.07 3.70
N TYR A 22 1.65 3.02 3.72
CA TYR A 22 2.55 2.67 4.81
C TYR A 22 3.99 2.93 4.39
N ARG A 23 4.77 3.55 5.26
CA ARG A 23 6.22 3.70 5.08
C ARG A 23 6.96 3.33 6.34
N LYS A 24 7.75 2.29 6.25
CA LYS A 24 8.64 1.85 7.32
C LYS A 24 10.02 2.48 7.14
N PHE A 25 10.54 3.05 8.22
CA PHE A 25 11.86 3.66 8.25
C PHE A 25 12.75 2.96 9.26
N SER A 26 14.04 2.82 8.92
CA SER A 26 15.10 2.49 9.88
C SER A 26 16.25 3.48 9.70
N ASN A 27 16.64 4.15 10.78
CA ASN A 27 17.69 5.17 10.76
C ASN A 27 17.48 6.24 9.67
N ASN A 28 16.25 6.71 9.49
CA ASN A 28 15.81 7.68 8.47
C ASN A 28 15.83 7.20 7.00
N LEU A 29 16.20 5.97 6.74
CA LEU A 29 16.08 5.37 5.40
C LEU A 29 14.73 4.66 5.26
N ILE A 30 14.09 4.81 4.11
CA ILE A 30 12.86 4.06 3.78
C ILE A 30 13.28 2.61 3.55
N LEU A 31 12.70 1.70 4.34
CA LEU A 31 12.88 0.26 4.18
C LEU A 31 11.82 -0.31 3.25
N GLU A 32 10.58 0.17 3.43
CA GLU A 32 9.41 -0.39 2.76
C GLU A 32 8.37 0.69 2.54
N THR A 33 7.65 0.58 1.41
CA THR A 33 6.47 1.39 1.11
C THR A 33 5.39 0.46 0.56
N THR A 34 4.22 0.46 1.18
CA THR A 34 3.07 -0.38 0.78
C THR A 34 1.82 0.48 0.65
N ASN A 35 1.02 0.22 -0.37
CA ASN A 35 -0.24 0.92 -0.64
C ASN A 35 -1.41 -0.05 -0.56
N SER A 36 -2.53 0.39 -0.01
CA SER A 36 -3.78 -0.38 0.04
C SER A 36 -4.97 0.54 -0.20
N ASN A 37 -5.96 0.04 -0.95
CA ASN A 37 -7.20 0.77 -1.22
C ASN A 37 -8.39 -0.09 -0.78
N PHE A 38 -9.32 0.53 -0.07
CA PHE A 38 -10.52 -0.11 0.47
C PHE A 38 -11.76 0.69 0.12
N ILE A 39 -12.91 0.02 0.11
CA ILE A 39 -14.21 0.69 0.06
C ILE A 39 -14.69 0.88 1.50
N CYS A 40 -14.91 2.13 1.90
CA CYS A 40 -15.38 2.49 3.24
C CYS A 40 -16.53 3.48 3.13
N LYS A 41 -17.75 3.02 3.39
CA LYS A 41 -18.97 3.85 3.38
C LYS A 41 -19.30 4.40 4.76
N ASP A 42 -18.67 3.87 5.80
CA ASP A 42 -18.97 4.20 7.20
C ASP A 42 -18.29 5.50 7.64
N ASP A 43 -18.86 6.15 8.64
CA ASP A 43 -18.29 7.32 9.30
C ASP A 43 -17.28 6.96 10.40
N ILE A 44 -16.98 5.68 10.55
CA ILE A 44 -16.00 5.14 11.48
C ILE A 44 -15.13 4.14 10.71
N LEU A 45 -13.84 4.14 11.02
CA LEU A 45 -12.90 3.21 10.39
C LEU A 45 -13.36 1.74 10.58
N PRO A 46 -13.42 0.93 9.50
CA PRO A 46 -13.83 -0.48 9.56
C PRO A 46 -13.03 -1.27 10.61
N VAL A 47 -13.68 -2.27 11.21
CA VAL A 47 -13.10 -2.98 12.37
C VAL A 47 -11.84 -3.76 11.99
N ASP A 48 -11.84 -4.40 10.84
CA ASP A 48 -10.73 -5.16 10.28
C ASP A 48 -9.50 -4.27 10.03
N ILE A 49 -9.72 -3.11 9.40
CA ILE A 49 -8.67 -2.11 9.18
C ILE A 49 -8.15 -1.57 10.52
N ALA A 50 -9.06 -1.28 11.46
CA ALA A 50 -8.67 -0.81 12.78
C ALA A 50 -7.84 -1.84 13.56
N GLN A 51 -8.17 -3.13 13.46
CA GLN A 51 -7.38 -4.20 14.07
C GLN A 51 -5.97 -4.28 13.45
N LYS A 52 -5.87 -4.26 12.13
CA LYS A 52 -4.58 -4.26 11.42
C LYS A 52 -3.69 -3.09 11.84
N LEU A 53 -4.26 -1.88 11.94
CA LEU A 53 -3.54 -0.69 12.41
C LEU A 53 -3.09 -0.82 13.87
N ASN A 54 -3.93 -1.38 14.73
CA ASN A 54 -3.58 -1.59 16.13
C ASN A 54 -2.46 -2.62 16.28
N SER A 55 -2.50 -3.72 15.52
CA SER A 55 -1.40 -4.69 15.47
C SER A 55 -0.09 -4.04 15.04
N SER A 56 -0.10 -3.22 13.98
CA SER A 56 1.09 -2.47 13.55
C SER A 56 1.61 -1.50 14.64
N GLN A 57 0.70 -0.89 15.44
CA GLN A 57 1.09 -0.04 16.58
C GLN A 57 1.65 -0.83 17.75
N GLU A 58 1.27 -2.10 17.90
CA GLU A 58 1.83 -3.00 18.91
C GLU A 58 3.20 -3.55 18.50
N GLU A 59 3.40 -3.78 17.22
CA GLU A 59 4.65 -4.30 16.66
C GLU A 59 5.75 -3.24 16.63
N ILE A 60 5.44 -2.03 16.15
CA ILE A 60 6.42 -0.94 16.02
C ILE A 60 6.06 0.21 16.97
N ASP A 61 6.83 0.39 18.04
CA ASP A 61 6.60 1.40 19.08
C ASP A 61 6.41 2.83 18.54
N PHE A 62 7.07 3.16 17.44
CA PHE A 62 7.02 4.48 16.80
C PHE A 62 6.14 4.47 15.54
N THR A 63 4.91 3.98 15.66
CA THR A 63 3.91 4.02 14.60
C THR A 63 3.09 5.31 14.70
N TYR A 64 3.02 6.07 13.60
CA TYR A 64 2.30 7.33 13.49
C TYR A 64 1.24 7.23 12.40
N ILE A 65 0.01 7.61 12.74
CA ILE A 65 -1.13 7.64 11.82
C ILE A 65 -1.44 9.09 11.48
N SER A 66 -1.52 9.41 10.20
CA SER A 66 -1.83 10.74 9.66
C SER A 66 -2.98 10.70 8.67
N THR A 67 -3.67 11.83 8.53
CA THR A 67 -4.71 12.03 7.52
C THR A 67 -4.68 13.45 6.98
N LEU A 68 -5.22 13.61 5.76
CA LEU A 68 -5.49 14.90 5.15
C LEU A 68 -6.98 15.22 5.29
N LEU A 69 -7.27 16.34 5.91
CA LEU A 69 -8.61 16.91 5.99
C LEU A 69 -8.89 17.74 4.75
N LEU A 70 -9.78 17.27 3.90
CA LEU A 70 -10.30 18.01 2.76
C LEU A 70 -11.69 18.56 3.11
N SER A 71 -11.72 19.79 3.58
CA SER A 71 -12.96 20.44 3.99
C SER A 71 -12.95 21.90 3.60
N ASP A 72 -14.11 22.39 3.20
CA ASP A 72 -14.43 23.82 2.98
C ASP A 72 -14.49 24.61 4.29
N THR A 73 -14.55 23.94 5.44
CA THR A 73 -14.53 24.57 6.76
C THR A 73 -13.12 24.93 7.23
N THR A 74 -12.08 24.68 6.43
CA THR A 74 -10.72 25.16 6.70
C THR A 74 -10.49 26.53 6.08
N SER A 75 -9.76 27.42 6.74
CA SER A 75 -9.42 28.74 6.24
C SER A 75 -8.10 29.22 6.79
N LEU A 76 -7.36 30.02 6.01
CA LEU A 76 -6.23 30.78 6.52
C LEU A 76 -6.72 32.05 7.22
N VAL A 77 -6.25 32.25 8.43
CA VAL A 77 -6.65 33.37 9.27
C VAL A 77 -5.40 34.11 9.74
N PRO A 78 -5.39 35.46 9.67
CA PRO A 78 -4.30 36.24 10.28
C PRO A 78 -4.14 35.90 11.76
N LYS A 79 -2.90 35.74 12.24
CA LYS A 79 -2.63 35.35 13.64
C LYS A 79 -3.28 36.25 14.67
N GLU A 80 -3.43 37.55 14.39
CA GLU A 80 -4.09 38.49 15.27
C GLU A 80 -5.59 38.17 15.50
N LEU A 81 -6.20 37.48 14.53
CA LEU A 81 -7.61 37.09 14.58
C LEU A 81 -7.81 35.65 15.03
N SER A 82 -6.81 34.80 14.89
CA SER A 82 -6.93 33.36 15.20
C SER A 82 -7.37 33.10 16.64
N SER A 83 -6.85 33.85 17.61
CA SER A 83 -7.21 33.74 19.03
C SER A 83 -8.65 34.16 19.37
N LYS A 84 -9.33 34.88 18.46
CA LYS A 84 -10.71 35.34 18.63
C LYS A 84 -11.73 34.32 18.13
N LEU A 85 -11.32 33.31 17.39
CA LEU A 85 -12.20 32.28 16.87
C LEU A 85 -12.54 31.26 17.96
N LYS A 86 -13.81 31.22 18.41
CA LYS A 86 -14.24 30.39 19.54
C LYS A 86 -14.55 28.93 19.13
N ASP A 87 -15.09 28.74 17.93
CA ASP A 87 -15.59 27.43 17.46
C ASP A 87 -14.63 26.73 16.47
N CYS A 88 -13.39 27.20 16.42
CA CYS A 88 -12.34 26.67 15.58
C CYS A 88 -11.19 26.08 16.39
N GLU A 89 -10.51 25.11 15.82
CA GLU A 89 -9.18 24.67 16.21
C GLU A 89 -8.15 25.27 15.26
N ILE A 90 -7.00 25.59 15.80
CA ILE A 90 -5.97 26.36 15.11
C ILE A 90 -4.70 25.54 14.95
N ALA A 91 -4.19 25.46 13.74
CA ALA A 91 -2.88 24.90 13.43
C ALA A 91 -1.94 26.00 12.89
N LYS A 92 -0.65 25.86 13.11
CA LYS A 92 0.35 26.81 12.61
C LYS A 92 0.49 26.68 11.10
N PHE A 93 0.52 27.80 10.41
CA PHE A 93 0.82 27.86 9.00
C PHE A 93 2.19 28.51 8.76
N ASN A 94 2.32 29.81 8.93
CA ASN A 94 3.57 30.56 8.82
C ASN A 94 3.68 31.66 9.90
N TYR A 95 4.48 32.68 9.68
CA TYR A 95 4.65 33.76 10.65
C TYR A 95 3.44 34.71 10.75
N GLU A 96 2.66 34.86 9.68
CA GLU A 96 1.55 35.82 9.58
C GLU A 96 0.19 35.18 9.70
N TYR A 97 0.06 33.93 9.31
CA TYR A 97 -1.20 33.20 9.24
C TYR A 97 -1.18 31.92 10.07
N ASP A 98 -2.34 31.54 10.54
CA ASP A 98 -2.69 30.23 11.07
C ASP A 98 -3.77 29.57 10.20
N ILE A 99 -3.92 28.27 10.28
CA ILE A 99 -5.02 27.54 9.66
C ILE A 99 -6.08 27.29 10.73
N ALA A 100 -7.30 27.75 10.48
CA ALA A 100 -8.45 27.45 11.31
C ALA A 100 -9.31 26.36 10.68
N VAL A 101 -9.89 25.48 11.50
CA VAL A 101 -10.89 24.48 11.11
C VAL A 101 -12.01 24.47 12.14
N LEU A 102 -13.25 24.23 11.72
CA LEU A 102 -14.37 24.08 12.66
C LEU A 102 -14.13 22.87 13.58
N LYS A 103 -14.43 23.06 14.88
CA LYS A 103 -14.29 21.99 15.89
C LYS A 103 -15.14 20.77 15.57
N THR A 104 -16.32 20.96 14.95
CA THR A 104 -17.19 19.87 14.51
C THR A 104 -16.51 18.99 13.47
N THR A 105 -15.94 19.59 12.43
CA THR A 105 -15.23 18.87 11.36
C THR A 105 -14.02 18.11 11.89
N LEU A 106 -13.26 18.75 12.80
CA LEU A 106 -12.12 18.09 13.42
C LEU A 106 -12.57 16.95 14.35
N PHE A 107 -13.70 17.12 15.05
CA PHE A 107 -14.29 16.07 15.89
C PHE A 107 -14.72 14.86 15.05
N GLU A 108 -15.42 15.08 13.92
CA GLU A 108 -15.82 14.03 12.99
C GLU A 108 -14.60 13.26 12.46
N THR A 109 -13.56 13.99 12.06
CA THR A 109 -12.30 13.39 11.62
C THR A 109 -11.65 12.54 12.73
N LYS A 110 -11.60 13.02 13.97
CA LYS A 110 -11.09 12.25 15.10
C LYS A 110 -11.97 11.03 15.41
N ASN A 111 -13.29 11.18 15.30
CA ASN A 111 -14.24 10.11 15.53
C ASN A 111 -14.10 8.98 14.51
N PHE A 112 -13.78 9.31 13.27
CA PHE A 112 -13.45 8.30 12.25
C PHE A 112 -12.33 7.35 12.73
N PHE A 113 -11.32 7.88 13.42
CA PHE A 113 -10.20 7.13 13.96
C PHE A 113 -10.36 6.71 15.43
N VAL A 114 -11.55 6.71 15.99
CA VAL A 114 -11.77 6.45 17.44
C VAL A 114 -11.19 5.11 17.91
N LYS A 115 -11.21 4.09 17.04
CA LYS A 115 -10.71 2.73 17.36
C LYS A 115 -9.18 2.60 17.34
N THR A 116 -8.49 3.45 16.60
CA THR A 116 -7.02 3.37 16.40
C THR A 116 -6.30 4.56 16.99
N GLY A 117 -7.02 5.69 17.12
CA GLY A 117 -6.46 7.00 17.36
C GLY A 117 -5.74 7.53 16.12
N ILE A 118 -5.43 8.84 16.15
CA ILE A 118 -4.71 9.52 15.08
C ILE A 118 -3.61 10.39 15.69
N ASP A 119 -2.49 10.53 14.98
CA ASP A 119 -1.33 11.29 15.45
C ASP A 119 -1.23 12.66 14.77
N TYR A 120 -1.60 12.76 13.49
CA TYR A 120 -1.52 14.01 12.74
C TYR A 120 -2.74 14.18 11.83
N ILE A 121 -3.29 15.39 11.84
CA ILE A 121 -4.35 15.83 10.93
C ILE A 121 -3.86 17.10 10.25
N TYR A 122 -3.69 17.02 8.93
CA TYR A 122 -3.27 18.14 8.09
C TYR A 122 -4.43 18.62 7.22
N SER A 123 -4.36 19.83 6.70
CA SER A 123 -5.22 20.33 5.64
C SER A 123 -4.42 20.53 4.36
N ALA A 124 -5.11 20.73 3.24
CA ALA A 124 -4.49 21.07 1.96
C ALA A 124 -3.60 22.34 2.04
N PHE A 125 -3.92 23.28 2.91
CA PHE A 125 -3.08 24.46 3.13
C PHE A 125 -1.71 24.13 3.72
N HIS A 126 -1.57 23.09 4.53
CA HIS A 126 -0.23 22.65 4.99
C HIS A 126 0.65 22.18 3.83
N ILE A 127 0.06 21.50 2.85
CA ILE A 127 0.75 21.06 1.64
C ILE A 127 1.15 22.25 0.78
N LEU A 128 0.23 23.21 0.59
CA LEU A 128 0.54 24.45 -0.13
C LEU A 128 1.66 25.24 0.57
N ASN A 129 1.65 25.30 1.90
CA ASN A 129 2.73 25.96 2.65
C ASN A 129 4.08 25.27 2.42
N LEU A 130 4.09 23.94 2.44
CA LEU A 130 5.30 23.16 2.19
C LEU A 130 5.82 23.40 0.78
N HIS A 131 4.92 23.52 -0.21
CA HIS A 131 5.28 23.88 -1.58
C HIS A 131 5.89 25.29 -1.65
N VAL A 132 5.29 26.28 -0.98
CA VAL A 132 5.81 27.66 -0.92
C VAL A 132 7.17 27.71 -0.21
N GLU A 133 7.39 26.92 0.83
CA GLU A 133 8.68 26.82 1.54
C GLU A 133 9.79 26.21 0.67
N LYS A 134 9.44 25.26 -0.22
CA LYS A 134 10.39 24.58 -1.11
C LYS A 134 10.69 25.39 -2.40
N ASN A 135 9.81 26.30 -2.80
CA ASN A 135 9.87 26.99 -4.07
C ASN A 135 9.84 28.51 -3.89
N ILE A 136 10.39 29.23 -4.86
CA ILE A 136 10.30 30.70 -4.88
C ILE A 136 8.97 31.09 -5.54
N CYS A 137 7.91 31.24 -4.71
CA CYS A 137 6.58 31.63 -5.15
C CYS A 137 6.37 33.13 -4.95
N LYS A 138 6.31 33.90 -6.07
CA LYS A 138 6.11 35.35 -6.05
C LYS A 138 5.20 35.75 -7.20
N ASN A 139 4.36 36.79 -6.99
CA ASN A 139 3.41 37.27 -7.99
C ASN A 139 2.62 36.10 -8.63
N GLU A 140 2.12 35.21 -7.80
CA GLU A 140 1.66 33.90 -8.23
C GLU A 140 0.27 33.57 -7.69
N PHE A 141 -0.58 33.08 -8.58
CA PHE A 141 -1.80 32.39 -8.24
C PHE A 141 -1.47 30.89 -8.14
N LEU A 142 -1.45 30.37 -6.93
CA LEU A 142 -1.12 28.97 -6.63
C LEU A 142 -2.38 28.23 -6.23
N ALA A 143 -2.72 27.14 -6.90
CA ALA A 143 -3.85 26.30 -6.56
C ALA A 143 -3.41 24.84 -6.41
N LEU A 144 -3.89 24.18 -5.34
CA LEU A 144 -3.79 22.75 -5.15
C LEU A 144 -5.15 22.12 -5.43
N ILE A 145 -5.20 21.27 -6.43
CA ILE A 145 -6.41 20.56 -6.86
C ILE A 145 -6.36 19.15 -6.29
N VAL A 146 -7.30 18.88 -5.38
CA VAL A 146 -7.46 17.56 -4.76
C VAL A 146 -8.93 17.15 -4.85
N ASN A 147 -9.21 16.08 -5.55
CA ASN A 147 -10.57 15.60 -5.84
C ASN A 147 -11.45 16.68 -6.50
N ASP A 148 -12.51 17.07 -5.80
CA ASP A 148 -13.50 18.06 -6.22
C ASP A 148 -13.24 19.48 -5.67
N LYS A 149 -12.05 19.73 -5.11
CA LYS A 149 -11.74 21.03 -4.48
C LYS A 149 -10.43 21.63 -4.99
N ALA A 150 -10.47 22.95 -5.18
CA ALA A 150 -9.28 23.77 -5.42
C ALA A 150 -9.00 24.65 -4.20
N TYR A 151 -7.84 24.46 -3.59
CA TYR A 151 -7.31 25.28 -2.49
C TYR A 151 -6.36 26.32 -3.09
N ILE A 152 -6.71 27.58 -2.97
CA ILE A 152 -6.06 28.69 -3.67
C ILE A 152 -5.33 29.59 -2.70
N LEU A 153 -4.11 29.96 -3.07
CA LEU A 153 -3.30 31.01 -2.44
C LEU A 153 -2.89 32.02 -3.51
N ILE A 154 -2.98 33.29 -3.19
CA ILE A 154 -2.43 34.35 -4.02
C ILE A 154 -1.26 35.00 -3.29
N LEU A 155 -0.09 35.02 -3.94
CA LEU A 155 1.15 35.53 -3.37
C LEU A 155 1.59 36.82 -4.10
N ASN A 156 2.02 37.79 -3.32
CA ASN A 156 2.55 39.06 -3.88
C ASN A 156 4.04 38.94 -4.29
N SER A 157 4.63 40.07 -4.70
CA SER A 157 6.04 40.17 -5.12
C SER A 157 7.06 39.79 -4.03
N SER A 158 6.66 39.83 -2.75
CA SER A 158 7.50 39.43 -1.63
C SER A 158 7.29 37.97 -1.25
N GLY A 159 6.38 37.24 -1.92
CA GLY A 159 5.99 35.87 -1.56
C GLY A 159 5.05 35.79 -0.34
N ILE A 160 4.46 36.92 0.05
CA ILE A 160 3.49 36.99 1.14
C ILE A 160 2.11 36.62 0.58
N ILE A 161 1.36 35.83 1.33
CA ILE A 161 -0.02 35.46 0.98
C ILE A 161 -0.92 36.67 1.21
N VAL A 162 -1.63 37.07 0.20
CA VAL A 162 -2.51 38.25 0.23
C VAL A 162 -3.99 37.87 0.09
N ASP A 163 -4.28 36.68 -0.44
CA ASP A 163 -5.64 36.15 -0.51
C ASP A 163 -5.61 34.61 -0.47
N ASN A 164 -6.69 34.01 0.00
CA ASN A 164 -6.86 32.56 0.00
C ASN A 164 -8.34 32.22 -0.19
N LYS A 165 -8.60 31.09 -0.84
CA LYS A 165 -9.96 30.64 -1.13
C LYS A 165 -10.00 29.10 -1.28
N ILE A 166 -11.14 28.50 -0.98
CA ILE A 166 -11.47 27.14 -1.34
C ILE A 166 -12.68 27.19 -2.25
N VAL A 167 -12.61 26.44 -3.36
CA VAL A 167 -13.66 26.42 -4.38
C VAL A 167 -13.91 24.98 -4.80
N ASP A 168 -15.18 24.62 -4.96
CA ASP A 168 -15.57 23.32 -5.47
C ASP A 168 -15.39 23.25 -6.99
N LEU A 169 -14.94 22.09 -7.46
CA LEU A 169 -14.79 21.75 -8.88
C LEU A 169 -15.83 20.69 -9.26
N PRO A 170 -16.27 20.65 -10.52
CA PRO A 170 -17.18 19.62 -10.96
C PRO A 170 -16.54 18.25 -10.91
N THR A 171 -17.30 17.24 -10.50
CA THR A 171 -16.92 15.84 -10.56
C THR A 171 -17.55 15.15 -11.77
N TYR A 172 -16.92 14.09 -12.28
CA TYR A 172 -17.52 13.28 -13.35
C TYR A 172 -18.93 12.81 -12.99
N GLN A 173 -19.13 12.37 -11.73
CA GLN A 173 -20.43 11.90 -11.25
C GLN A 173 -21.50 13.01 -11.21
N SER A 174 -21.12 14.23 -10.78
CA SER A 174 -22.05 15.36 -10.76
C SER A 174 -22.51 15.73 -12.18
N VAL A 175 -21.58 15.76 -13.13
CA VAL A 175 -21.91 16.05 -14.54
C VAL A 175 -22.74 14.91 -15.13
N LYS A 176 -22.37 13.65 -14.91
CA LYS A 176 -23.09 12.47 -15.40
C LYS A 176 -24.52 12.39 -14.86
N SER A 177 -24.77 12.81 -13.64
CA SER A 177 -26.11 12.77 -13.02
C SER A 177 -27.06 13.85 -13.53
N THR A 178 -26.54 14.94 -14.10
CA THR A 178 -27.33 16.12 -14.52
C THR A 178 -27.65 16.16 -16.02
N HIS A 179 -27.02 15.29 -16.81
CA HIS A 179 -27.17 15.29 -18.26
C HIS A 179 -27.52 13.88 -18.77
N PHE A 180 -28.23 13.80 -19.90
CA PHE A 180 -28.49 12.55 -20.60
C PHE A 180 -27.38 12.33 -21.65
N TYR A 181 -26.79 11.14 -21.66
CA TYR A 181 -25.77 10.73 -22.62
C TYR A 181 -26.13 9.42 -23.28
N ASP A 182 -25.74 9.29 -24.54
CA ASP A 182 -25.91 8.06 -25.28
C ASP A 182 -24.77 7.04 -24.93
N ASP A 183 -23.57 7.54 -24.57
CA ASP A 183 -22.46 6.71 -24.12
C ASP A 183 -21.54 7.40 -23.09
N ASP A 184 -20.67 6.62 -22.46
CA ASP A 184 -19.70 7.12 -21.45
C ASP A 184 -18.60 8.00 -22.07
N LEU A 185 -18.31 7.89 -23.36
CA LEU A 185 -17.32 8.73 -24.05
C LEU A 185 -17.81 10.17 -24.23
N GLU A 186 -19.09 10.32 -24.56
CA GLU A 186 -19.69 11.65 -24.65
C GLU A 186 -19.77 12.30 -23.28
N ALA A 187 -20.13 11.53 -22.25
CA ALA A 187 -20.11 11.99 -20.87
C ALA A 187 -18.73 12.46 -20.42
N GLN A 188 -17.66 11.75 -20.80
CA GLN A 188 -16.29 12.13 -20.46
C GLN A 188 -15.86 13.41 -21.20
N LYS A 189 -16.19 13.57 -22.47
CA LYS A 189 -15.88 14.78 -23.23
C LYS A 189 -16.55 16.01 -22.63
N LEU A 190 -17.84 15.91 -22.33
CA LEU A 190 -18.57 17.02 -21.73
C LEU A 190 -18.03 17.33 -20.32
N PHE A 191 -17.70 16.33 -19.53
CA PHE A 191 -17.06 16.55 -18.24
C PHE A 191 -15.75 17.34 -18.39
N ASN A 192 -14.88 16.96 -19.34
CA ASN A 192 -13.62 17.66 -19.58
C ASN A 192 -13.86 19.13 -19.99
N GLU A 193 -14.85 19.38 -20.88
CA GLU A 193 -15.20 20.74 -21.28
C GLU A 193 -15.72 21.57 -20.10
N ILE A 194 -16.66 21.04 -19.31
CA ILE A 194 -17.21 21.70 -18.12
C ILE A 194 -16.10 21.97 -17.11
N TYR A 195 -15.25 20.97 -16.85
CA TYR A 195 -14.15 21.10 -15.91
C TYR A 195 -13.19 22.22 -16.33
N TYR A 196 -12.82 22.28 -17.63
CA TYR A 196 -11.98 23.35 -18.16
C TYR A 196 -12.62 24.73 -17.97
N PHE A 197 -13.89 24.87 -18.33
CA PHE A 197 -14.59 26.16 -18.21
C PHE A 197 -14.71 26.61 -16.75
N GLU A 198 -15.08 25.71 -15.85
CA GLU A 198 -15.18 26.02 -14.42
C GLU A 198 -13.84 26.41 -13.84
N LEU A 199 -12.78 25.65 -14.13
CA LEU A 199 -11.43 25.98 -13.64
C LEU A 199 -10.95 27.33 -14.18
N ASN A 200 -11.16 27.62 -15.47
CA ASN A 200 -10.84 28.91 -16.06
C ASN A 200 -11.63 30.04 -15.37
N SER A 201 -12.92 29.86 -15.17
CA SER A 201 -13.81 30.80 -14.48
C SER A 201 -13.34 31.08 -13.04
N ILE A 202 -12.97 30.03 -12.30
CA ILE A 202 -12.45 30.13 -10.93
C ILE A 202 -11.18 30.98 -10.89
N ILE A 203 -10.25 30.75 -11.82
CA ILE A 203 -9.00 31.51 -11.88
C ILE A 203 -9.28 32.97 -12.27
N GLN A 204 -10.08 33.22 -13.31
CA GLN A 204 -10.43 34.57 -13.74
C GLN A 204 -11.14 35.36 -12.64
N ASN A 205 -12.11 34.73 -11.96
CA ASN A 205 -12.81 35.36 -10.82
C ASN A 205 -11.86 35.66 -9.67
N GLY A 206 -10.98 34.71 -9.32
CA GLY A 206 -9.97 34.91 -8.27
C GLY A 206 -9.01 36.06 -8.61
N LEU A 207 -8.53 36.12 -9.84
CA LEU A 207 -7.68 37.24 -10.33
C LEU A 207 -8.43 38.57 -10.33
N SER A 208 -9.68 38.58 -10.77
CA SER A 208 -10.52 39.80 -10.79
C SER A 208 -10.80 40.31 -9.37
N GLU A 209 -11.16 39.46 -8.45
CA GLU A 209 -11.34 39.80 -7.03
C GLU A 209 -10.04 40.34 -6.40
N PHE A 210 -8.91 39.69 -6.73
CA PHE A 210 -7.58 40.13 -6.28
C PHE A 210 -7.24 41.53 -6.80
N TYR A 211 -7.35 41.78 -8.11
CA TYR A 211 -7.07 43.10 -8.71
C TYR A 211 -8.04 44.19 -8.24
N GLY A 212 -9.28 43.80 -7.88
CA GLY A 212 -10.23 44.72 -7.25
C GLY A 212 -9.75 45.28 -5.91
N LYS A 213 -9.05 44.43 -5.13
CA LYS A 213 -8.52 44.75 -3.79
C LYS A 213 -7.09 45.33 -3.83
N HIS A 214 -6.25 44.87 -4.77
CA HIS A 214 -4.80 45.13 -4.82
C HIS A 214 -4.38 45.81 -6.13
N LYS A 215 -4.66 47.10 -6.27
CA LYS A 215 -4.47 47.88 -7.51
C LYS A 215 -3.01 48.01 -8.00
N ASN A 216 -2.04 47.82 -7.11
CA ASN A 216 -0.61 48.04 -7.42
C ASN A 216 0.19 46.74 -7.46
N THR A 217 -0.50 45.59 -7.48
CA THR A 217 0.12 44.27 -7.51
C THR A 217 -0.35 43.53 -8.77
N PHE A 218 0.51 42.75 -9.39
CA PHE A 218 0.14 41.96 -10.56
C PHE A 218 0.59 40.52 -10.36
N ILE A 219 -0.12 39.58 -10.97
CA ILE A 219 0.20 38.17 -11.00
C ILE A 219 0.94 37.87 -12.30
N GLU A 220 2.04 37.16 -12.23
CA GLU A 220 2.88 36.80 -13.37
C GLU A 220 2.62 35.41 -13.89
N LYS A 221 2.19 34.50 -12.99
CA LYS A 221 1.91 33.11 -13.35
C LYS A 221 0.81 32.49 -12.51
N VAL A 222 0.23 31.41 -13.05
CA VAL A 222 -0.69 30.52 -12.38
C VAL A 222 0.01 29.18 -12.26
N THR A 223 0.11 28.64 -11.04
CA THR A 223 0.60 27.29 -10.79
C THR A 223 -0.53 26.41 -10.28
N LEU A 224 -0.82 25.37 -11.02
CA LEU A 224 -1.83 24.37 -10.68
C LEU A 224 -1.13 23.08 -10.27
N LEU A 225 -1.19 22.75 -8.98
CA LEU A 225 -0.73 21.49 -8.44
C LEU A 225 -1.89 20.49 -8.47
N TYR A 226 -1.71 19.33 -9.08
CA TYR A 226 -2.78 18.35 -9.21
C TYR A 226 -2.39 16.98 -8.70
N THR A 227 -3.36 16.28 -8.13
CA THR A 227 -3.21 14.87 -7.72
C THR A 227 -3.61 13.89 -8.81
N GLN A 228 -4.57 14.30 -9.65
CA GLN A 228 -5.05 13.55 -10.80
C GLN A 228 -5.08 14.47 -12.02
N LYS A 229 -4.45 14.00 -13.11
CA LYS A 229 -4.39 14.78 -14.35
C LYS A 229 -5.77 14.83 -15.01
N GLN A 230 -6.36 16.02 -15.11
CA GLN A 230 -7.64 16.28 -15.78
C GLN A 230 -7.48 17.08 -17.07
N LEU A 231 -6.44 17.90 -17.17
CA LEU A 231 -6.17 18.74 -18.34
C LEU A 231 -5.07 18.11 -19.20
N ASP A 232 -5.23 18.18 -20.51
CA ASP A 232 -4.17 17.88 -21.45
C ASP A 232 -3.28 19.10 -21.74
N ASN A 233 -2.22 18.90 -22.53
CA ASN A 233 -1.28 19.99 -22.83
C ASN A 233 -1.92 21.08 -23.69
N SER A 234 -2.86 20.76 -24.57
CA SER A 234 -3.54 21.73 -25.43
C SER A 234 -4.51 22.60 -24.62
N GLU A 235 -5.15 22.02 -23.61
CA GLU A 235 -6.03 22.73 -22.68
C GLU A 235 -5.23 23.68 -21.78
N ILE A 236 -4.02 23.29 -21.35
CA ILE A 236 -3.12 24.15 -20.57
C ILE A 236 -2.62 25.33 -21.40
N GLU A 237 -2.25 25.11 -22.66
CA GLU A 237 -1.86 26.20 -23.59
C GLU A 237 -3.03 27.14 -23.85
N LYS A 238 -4.25 26.61 -24.04
CA LYS A 238 -5.47 27.38 -24.18
C LYS A 238 -5.75 28.20 -22.92
N LEU A 239 -5.64 27.60 -21.73
CA LEU A 239 -5.82 28.27 -20.44
C LEU A 239 -4.80 29.44 -20.28
N SER A 240 -3.54 29.21 -20.65
CA SER A 240 -2.51 30.26 -20.65
C SER A 240 -2.84 31.42 -21.60
N THR A 241 -3.40 31.08 -22.75
CA THR A 241 -3.83 32.11 -23.75
C THR A 241 -5.05 32.89 -23.24
N ASP A 242 -6.06 32.21 -22.70
CA ASP A 242 -7.28 32.82 -22.18
C ASP A 242 -7.02 33.73 -20.96
N LEU A 243 -6.04 33.38 -20.14
CA LEU A 243 -5.66 34.17 -18.96
C LEU A 243 -4.62 35.25 -19.24
N PHE A 244 -3.95 35.20 -20.38
CA PHE A 244 -2.77 36.02 -20.69
C PHE A 244 -1.64 35.90 -19.67
N LEU A 245 -1.53 34.70 -19.04
CA LEU A 245 -0.56 34.37 -18.00
C LEU A 245 0.10 33.02 -18.30
N LYS A 246 1.34 32.85 -17.82
CA LYS A 246 1.97 31.54 -17.84
C LYS A 246 1.23 30.62 -16.89
N VAL A 247 0.82 29.42 -17.37
CA VAL A 247 0.20 28.38 -16.56
C VAL A 247 1.17 27.21 -16.43
N ASP A 248 1.59 26.95 -15.21
CA ASP A 248 2.36 25.75 -14.85
C ASP A 248 1.41 24.70 -14.26
N TYR A 249 1.36 23.49 -14.84
CA TYR A 249 0.50 22.39 -14.41
C TYR A 249 1.37 21.21 -13.96
N THR A 250 1.49 21.04 -12.64
CA THR A 250 2.52 20.18 -12.02
C THR A 250 1.88 19.10 -11.14
N PRO A 251 2.23 17.82 -11.32
CA PRO A 251 1.76 16.76 -10.46
C PRO A 251 2.35 16.89 -9.04
N ILE A 252 1.52 16.58 -8.03
CA ILE A 252 1.95 16.54 -6.64
C ILE A 252 1.52 15.20 -6.02
N ASN A 253 2.42 14.60 -5.26
CA ASN A 253 2.11 13.40 -4.49
C ASN A 253 1.76 13.79 -3.05
N ILE A 254 0.47 13.76 -2.74
CA ILE A 254 -0.06 14.12 -1.41
C ILE A 254 0.57 13.28 -0.30
N ASP A 255 0.75 11.98 -0.53
CA ASP A 255 1.30 11.09 0.49
C ASP A 255 2.75 11.47 0.82
N GLU A 256 3.56 11.80 -0.19
CA GLU A 256 4.93 12.30 0.02
C GLU A 256 4.96 13.55 0.89
N GLU A 257 4.09 14.52 0.58
CA GLU A 257 4.02 15.78 1.31
C GLU A 257 3.55 15.57 2.76
N ILE A 258 2.56 14.69 2.99
CA ILE A 258 2.10 14.32 4.34
C ILE A 258 3.20 13.61 5.13
N PHE A 259 3.95 12.69 4.50
CA PHE A 259 5.08 12.02 5.17
C PHE A 259 6.17 13.02 5.55
N GLU A 260 6.45 13.99 4.72
CA GLU A 260 7.42 15.04 5.03
C GLU A 260 6.96 15.88 6.22
N LEU A 261 5.69 16.33 6.21
CA LEU A 261 5.08 17.06 7.33
C LEU A 261 5.11 16.25 8.64
N ALA A 262 4.78 14.96 8.58
CA ALA A 262 4.74 14.08 9.75
C ALA A 262 6.14 13.80 10.33
N ARG A 263 7.19 13.84 9.51
CA ARG A 263 8.58 13.64 9.93
C ARG A 263 9.24 14.91 10.48
N ASP A 264 8.71 16.09 10.18
CA ASP A 264 9.22 17.33 10.76
C ASP A 264 8.78 17.47 12.22
N THR A 265 9.51 16.78 13.09
CA THR A 265 9.24 16.79 14.54
C THR A 265 9.55 18.13 15.21
N LYS A 266 10.27 19.03 14.55
CA LYS A 266 10.67 20.34 15.11
C LYS A 266 9.58 21.39 14.93
N ASN A 267 8.87 21.34 13.78
CA ASN A 267 7.82 22.31 13.45
C ASN A 267 6.49 21.60 13.29
N GLN A 268 5.92 21.12 14.40
CA GLN A 268 4.60 20.48 14.34
C GLN A 268 3.54 21.46 13.88
N LYS A 269 3.04 21.24 12.65
CA LYS A 269 2.00 22.07 12.03
C LYS A 269 0.60 21.43 12.08
N SER A 270 0.47 20.19 12.58
CA SER A 270 -0.80 19.45 12.65
C SER A 270 -1.83 20.08 13.60
N PHE A 271 -3.13 19.91 13.32
CA PHE A 271 -4.23 20.30 14.22
C PHE A 271 -4.25 19.51 15.54
N VAL A 272 -3.62 18.36 15.58
CA VAL A 272 -3.52 17.52 16.79
C VAL A 272 -2.05 17.20 17.07
N PRO A 273 -1.65 17.23 18.36
CA PRO A 273 -0.32 16.78 18.73
C PRO A 273 -0.25 15.25 18.64
N PRO A 274 0.91 14.69 18.25
CA PRO A 274 1.09 13.25 18.20
C PRO A 274 0.91 12.62 19.58
N ARG A 275 0.32 11.45 19.61
CA ARG A 275 0.14 10.67 20.85
C ARG A 275 1.49 10.28 21.43
N LYS A 276 1.60 10.26 22.74
CA LYS A 276 2.81 9.78 23.41
C LYS A 276 3.00 8.29 23.14
N LYS A 277 4.10 7.94 22.49
CA LYS A 277 4.44 6.54 22.22
C LYS A 277 5.06 5.90 23.46
N ARG A 278 4.52 4.74 23.84
CA ARG A 278 5.06 3.95 24.96
C ARG A 278 6.08 2.99 24.38
N VAL A 279 7.36 3.28 24.63
CA VAL A 279 8.43 2.33 24.30
C VAL A 279 8.28 1.12 25.21
N LYS A 280 8.01 -0.04 24.65
CA LYS A 280 8.05 -1.31 25.40
C LYS A 280 9.47 -1.50 25.90
N ARG A 281 9.66 -1.42 27.22
CA ARG A 281 10.95 -1.75 27.83
C ARG A 281 11.12 -3.27 27.72
N ASP A 282 12.05 -3.69 26.88
CA ASP A 282 12.40 -5.09 26.77
C ASP A 282 13.19 -5.51 28.02
N PHE A 283 12.48 -6.18 28.92
CA PHE A 283 13.07 -6.70 30.15
C PHE A 283 13.86 -8.00 29.93
N LYS A 284 13.98 -8.51 28.68
CA LYS A 284 14.72 -9.74 28.37
C LYS A 284 16.14 -9.71 28.93
N TYR A 285 16.82 -8.56 28.82
CA TYR A 285 18.15 -8.40 29.41
C TYR A 285 18.13 -8.45 30.93
N LEU A 286 17.13 -7.91 31.58
CA LEU A 286 17.00 -7.98 33.03
C LEU A 286 16.76 -9.43 33.49
N TYR A 287 15.88 -10.15 32.82
CA TYR A 287 15.66 -11.59 33.08
C TYR A 287 16.91 -12.41 32.80
N PHE A 288 17.64 -12.13 31.73
CA PHE A 288 18.92 -12.79 31.43
C PHE A 288 19.96 -12.53 32.50
N VAL A 289 20.10 -11.30 32.98
CA VAL A 289 21.05 -10.95 34.08
C VAL A 289 20.64 -11.63 35.39
N ILE A 290 19.34 -11.68 35.72
CA ILE A 290 18.83 -12.39 36.90
C ILE A 290 19.07 -13.89 36.76
N PHE A 291 18.81 -14.48 35.59
CA PHE A 291 19.07 -15.89 35.31
C PHE A 291 20.59 -16.21 35.48
N LEU A 292 21.47 -15.35 34.93
CA LEU A 292 22.91 -15.52 35.03
C LEU A 292 23.36 -15.43 36.49
N ALA A 293 22.80 -14.49 37.27
CA ALA A 293 23.09 -14.35 38.69
C ALA A 293 22.66 -15.58 39.52
N VAL A 294 21.49 -16.13 39.23
CA VAL A 294 20.99 -17.37 39.87
C VAL A 294 21.84 -18.57 39.46
N LEU A 295 22.26 -18.65 38.20
CA LEU A 295 23.13 -19.71 37.71
C LEU A 295 24.53 -19.65 38.36
N VAL A 296 25.12 -18.48 38.49
CA VAL A 296 26.42 -18.28 39.19
C VAL A 296 26.29 -18.64 40.67
N ALA A 297 25.22 -18.20 41.35
CA ALA A 297 24.96 -18.56 42.74
C ALA A 297 24.73 -20.07 42.92
N GLY A 298 24.01 -20.70 41.97
CA GLY A 298 23.81 -22.15 41.92
C GLY A 298 25.12 -22.93 41.74
N LEU A 299 25.95 -22.49 40.79
CA LEU A 299 27.27 -23.07 40.53
C LEU A 299 28.22 -22.89 41.71
N TYR A 300 28.20 -21.72 42.38
CA TYR A 300 28.97 -21.48 43.59
C TYR A 300 28.57 -22.43 44.73
N LYS A 301 27.27 -22.60 44.96
CA LYS A 301 26.73 -23.51 45.96
C LYS A 301 27.01 -24.97 45.60
N PHE A 302 26.97 -25.32 44.32
CA PHE A 302 27.32 -26.66 43.83
C PHE A 302 28.83 -26.91 43.99
N TYR A 303 29.68 -25.92 43.71
CA TYR A 303 31.12 -25.99 43.91
C TYR A 303 31.50 -26.20 45.39
N THR A 304 30.78 -25.58 46.33
CA THR A 304 31.00 -25.77 47.78
C THR A 304 30.49 -27.08 48.32
N LEU A 305 29.62 -27.80 47.60
CA LEU A 305 29.09 -29.12 47.98
C LEU A 305 29.82 -30.28 47.30
N LEU A 306 30.68 -30.03 46.32
CA LEU A 306 31.46 -31.03 45.62
C LEU A 306 32.83 -31.19 46.28
N ASP A 307 33.07 -32.40 46.78
CA ASP A 307 34.41 -32.86 47.25
C ASP A 307 35.28 -33.09 45.99
N ILE A 308 36.12 -32.11 45.66
CA ILE A 308 36.85 -32.01 44.37
C ILE A 308 37.86 -33.15 44.18
N ASP A 309 38.29 -33.81 45.27
CA ASP A 309 39.30 -34.87 45.19
C ASP A 309 38.77 -36.18 44.62
N LEU A 310 37.45 -36.42 44.71
CA LEU A 310 36.79 -37.62 44.15
C LEU A 310 36.46 -37.51 42.66
N LEU A 311 36.43 -36.31 42.10
CA LEU A 311 36.11 -36.05 40.68
C LEU A 311 37.32 -36.04 39.75
N LYS A 312 38.53 -35.75 40.27
CA LYS A 312 39.76 -35.76 39.47
C LYS A 312 40.15 -37.14 38.94
N GLU A 313 39.73 -38.22 39.60
CA GLU A 313 40.06 -39.60 39.15
C GLU A 313 39.13 -40.13 38.04
N ARG A 314 37.95 -39.51 37.80
CA ARG A 314 36.97 -40.01 36.82
C ARG A 314 36.96 -39.29 35.49
N PHE A 315 37.54 -38.12 35.34
CA PHE A 315 37.52 -37.35 34.14
C PHE A 315 38.89 -36.97 33.60
N SER A 316 39.62 -37.95 33.08
CA SER A 316 40.69 -37.67 32.11
C SER A 316 40.07 -37.41 30.76
N PRO A 317 40.27 -36.23 30.12
CA PRO A 317 39.64 -35.98 28.84
C PRO A 317 40.33 -36.80 27.74
N LYS A 318 39.59 -37.69 27.11
CA LYS A 318 39.90 -38.11 25.76
C LYS A 318 39.66 -36.91 24.85
N GLN A 319 40.70 -36.45 24.19
CA GLN A 319 40.60 -35.49 23.11
C GLN A 319 39.78 -36.11 21.97
N GLU A 320 38.57 -35.67 21.80
CA GLU A 320 37.82 -35.80 20.53
C GLU A 320 37.96 -34.45 19.81
N GLU A 321 38.56 -34.50 18.64
CA GLU A 321 38.62 -33.39 17.70
C GLU A 321 37.21 -32.94 17.32
N PHE A 322 36.86 -31.72 17.76
CA PHE A 322 35.67 -31.05 17.24
C PHE A 322 35.92 -30.65 15.78
N VAL A 323 35.41 -31.44 14.85
CA VAL A 323 35.21 -31.00 13.48
C VAL A 323 34.08 -30.01 13.52
N ALA A 324 34.40 -28.74 13.28
CA ALA A 324 33.44 -27.68 13.08
C ALA A 324 32.65 -27.98 11.78
N THR A 325 31.51 -28.63 11.89
CA THR A 325 30.54 -28.66 10.81
C THR A 325 29.91 -27.28 10.73
N ASN A 326 30.28 -26.51 9.70
CA ASN A 326 29.53 -25.36 9.23
C ASN A 326 28.14 -25.87 8.80
N ASN A 327 27.18 -25.89 9.72
CA ASN A 327 25.78 -25.98 9.36
C ASN A 327 25.36 -24.64 8.75
N SER A 328 25.54 -24.50 7.44
CA SER A 328 24.75 -23.56 6.69
C SER A 328 23.29 -23.98 6.90
N LEU A 329 22.50 -23.13 7.52
CA LEU A 329 21.05 -23.26 7.60
C LEU A 329 20.52 -23.34 6.17
N THR A 330 20.34 -24.56 5.69
CA THR A 330 19.63 -24.80 4.42
C THR A 330 18.14 -24.62 4.73
N LEU A 331 17.55 -23.61 4.10
CA LEU A 331 16.11 -23.38 4.15
C LEU A 331 15.37 -24.67 3.70
N PRO A 332 14.27 -25.05 4.34
CA PRO A 332 13.48 -26.20 3.92
C PRO A 332 13.04 -26.09 2.46
N ASP A 333 13.06 -27.21 1.72
CA ASP A 333 12.76 -27.24 0.27
C ASP A 333 11.38 -26.66 -0.11
N HIS A 334 10.40 -26.71 0.82
CA HIS A 334 9.06 -26.16 0.58
C HIS A 334 9.01 -24.63 0.51
N VAL A 335 9.92 -23.93 1.20
CA VAL A 335 10.03 -22.46 1.14
C VAL A 335 10.48 -22.03 -0.25
N ASN A 336 11.37 -22.80 -0.85
CA ASN A 336 11.85 -22.60 -2.22
C ASN A 336 10.74 -22.73 -3.26
N LEU A 337 9.74 -23.56 -2.97
CA LEU A 337 8.66 -23.85 -3.90
C LEU A 337 7.72 -22.66 -4.09
N ASN A 338 7.38 -21.95 -3.01
CA ASN A 338 6.49 -20.79 -3.05
C ASN A 338 7.05 -19.65 -3.88
N ASP A 339 8.28 -19.23 -3.62
CA ASP A 339 8.95 -18.19 -4.40
C ASP A 339 9.06 -18.57 -5.88
N LYS A 340 9.25 -19.85 -6.17
CA LYS A 340 9.31 -20.37 -7.54
C LYS A 340 7.94 -20.27 -8.22
N ILE A 341 6.86 -20.67 -7.54
CA ILE A 341 5.50 -20.61 -8.07
C ILE A 341 5.10 -19.17 -8.36
N GLU A 342 5.34 -18.26 -7.43
CA GLU A 342 5.04 -16.84 -7.61
C GLU A 342 5.76 -16.26 -8.83
N LYS A 343 7.06 -16.51 -8.95
CA LYS A 343 7.86 -16.04 -10.10
C LYS A 343 7.38 -16.64 -11.42
N GLN A 344 6.99 -17.91 -11.42
CA GLN A 344 6.45 -18.58 -12.61
C GLN A 344 5.12 -17.95 -13.02
N ILE A 345 4.19 -17.73 -12.09
CA ILE A 345 2.90 -17.09 -12.36
C ILE A 345 3.14 -15.68 -12.91
N LYS A 346 3.98 -14.87 -12.24
CA LYS A 346 4.35 -13.52 -12.71
C LYS A 346 4.91 -13.53 -14.14
N ALA A 347 5.87 -14.41 -14.38
CA ALA A 347 6.50 -14.50 -15.68
C ALA A 347 5.48 -14.86 -16.78
N ILE A 348 4.58 -15.81 -16.52
CA ILE A 348 3.55 -16.24 -17.47
C ILE A 348 2.57 -15.08 -17.73
N PHE A 349 2.03 -14.45 -16.68
CA PHE A 349 1.06 -13.37 -16.85
C PHE A 349 1.65 -12.15 -17.56
N ASN A 350 2.94 -11.88 -17.39
CA ASN A 350 3.63 -10.81 -18.13
C ASN A 350 3.79 -11.10 -19.65
N THR A 351 3.55 -12.34 -20.09
CA THR A 351 3.54 -12.67 -21.52
C THR A 351 2.18 -12.49 -22.17
N ILE A 352 1.14 -12.29 -21.39
CA ILE A 352 -0.24 -12.15 -21.86
C ILE A 352 -0.49 -10.68 -22.19
N ALA A 353 -0.66 -10.39 -23.48
CA ALA A 353 -0.94 -9.04 -23.95
C ALA A 353 -2.36 -8.58 -23.58
N ASP A 354 -2.56 -7.27 -23.52
CA ASP A 354 -3.89 -6.68 -23.33
C ASP A 354 -4.84 -7.15 -24.44
N GLY A 355 -6.11 -7.43 -24.06
CA GLY A 355 -7.12 -7.90 -24.98
C GLY A 355 -7.14 -9.42 -25.21
N ILE A 356 -6.26 -10.19 -24.56
CA ILE A 356 -6.31 -11.65 -24.53
C ILE A 356 -7.14 -12.10 -23.32
N LEU A 357 -8.15 -12.93 -23.55
CA LEU A 357 -8.96 -13.56 -22.51
C LEU A 357 -8.47 -14.98 -22.25
N ILE A 358 -8.24 -15.30 -20.99
CA ILE A 358 -7.90 -16.65 -20.55
C ILE A 358 -9.20 -17.42 -20.30
N ASN A 359 -9.42 -18.52 -21.02
CA ASN A 359 -10.55 -19.41 -20.82
C ASN A 359 -10.22 -20.53 -19.82
N SER A 360 -9.04 -21.12 -19.98
CA SER A 360 -8.50 -22.08 -19.02
C SER A 360 -6.99 -21.90 -18.88
N PHE A 361 -6.51 -22.21 -17.70
CA PHE A 361 -5.10 -22.14 -17.31
C PHE A 361 -4.80 -23.31 -16.39
N LYS A 362 -3.83 -24.12 -16.74
CA LYS A 362 -3.37 -25.22 -15.92
C LYS A 362 -1.84 -25.16 -15.80
N LEU A 363 -1.36 -24.91 -14.59
CA LEU A 363 0.06 -24.86 -14.28
C LEU A 363 0.43 -26.08 -13.45
N GLU A 364 1.35 -26.87 -13.95
CA GLU A 364 2.00 -27.98 -13.26
C GLU A 364 3.48 -27.63 -12.99
N LYS A 365 4.17 -28.47 -12.25
CA LYS A 365 5.57 -28.25 -11.85
C LYS A 365 6.50 -27.88 -13.02
N ASN A 366 6.32 -28.49 -14.21
CA ASN A 366 7.17 -28.29 -15.37
C ASN A 366 6.37 -28.05 -16.67
N SER A 367 5.07 -27.83 -16.59
CA SER A 367 4.24 -27.63 -17.77
C SER A 367 3.15 -26.59 -17.55
N LEU A 368 2.79 -25.93 -18.63
CA LEU A 368 1.72 -24.96 -18.72
C LEU A 368 0.81 -25.33 -19.88
N GLU A 369 -0.50 -25.34 -19.64
CA GLU A 369 -1.54 -25.48 -20.64
C GLU A 369 -2.53 -24.33 -20.48
N MET A 370 -2.82 -23.62 -21.58
CA MET A 370 -3.78 -22.52 -21.57
C MET A 370 -4.66 -22.56 -22.82
N GLU A 371 -5.95 -22.23 -22.63
CA GLU A 371 -6.83 -21.83 -23.72
C GLU A 371 -7.07 -20.32 -23.67
N LEU A 372 -6.85 -19.67 -24.79
CA LEU A 372 -6.88 -18.22 -24.93
C LEU A 372 -7.85 -17.81 -26.03
N PHE A 373 -8.50 -16.66 -25.83
CA PHE A 373 -9.30 -16.00 -26.84
C PHE A 373 -8.79 -14.58 -27.07
N SER A 374 -8.75 -14.15 -28.32
CA SER A 374 -8.45 -12.77 -28.69
C SER A 374 -9.30 -12.32 -29.86
N LYS A 375 -9.61 -11.04 -29.93
CA LYS A 375 -10.20 -10.43 -31.12
C LYS A 375 -9.18 -10.18 -32.23
N ASP A 376 -7.92 -10.16 -31.87
CA ASP A 376 -6.79 -9.88 -32.75
C ASP A 376 -5.82 -11.07 -32.78
N GLU A 377 -5.54 -11.57 -33.98
CA GLU A 377 -4.60 -12.67 -34.20
C GLU A 377 -3.15 -12.25 -33.89
N GLU A 378 -2.79 -10.98 -34.14
CA GLU A 378 -1.44 -10.48 -33.89
C GLU A 378 -1.08 -10.56 -32.40
N ASN A 379 -2.02 -10.29 -31.50
CA ASN A 379 -1.80 -10.39 -30.05
C ASN A 379 -1.44 -11.82 -29.62
N LEU A 380 -2.06 -12.83 -30.22
CA LEU A 380 -1.73 -14.24 -29.97
C LEU A 380 -0.36 -14.62 -30.54
N ALA A 381 0.00 -14.05 -31.68
CA ALA A 381 1.31 -14.28 -32.31
C ALA A 381 2.46 -13.68 -31.47
N LEU A 382 2.24 -12.54 -30.83
CA LEU A 382 3.22 -11.89 -29.96
C LEU A 382 3.56 -12.69 -28.69
N MET A 383 2.65 -13.53 -28.22
CA MET A 383 2.91 -14.38 -27.06
C MET A 383 3.98 -15.45 -27.30
N ARG A 384 4.13 -15.95 -28.52
CA ARG A 384 5.06 -17.05 -28.83
C ARG A 384 6.51 -16.73 -28.48
N PRO A 385 7.10 -15.60 -28.92
CA PRO A 385 8.48 -15.26 -28.55
C PRO A 385 8.65 -15.02 -27.05
N LEU A 386 7.61 -14.49 -26.36
CA LEU A 386 7.64 -14.26 -24.94
C LEU A 386 7.60 -15.58 -24.14
N LEU A 387 6.78 -16.56 -24.56
CA LEU A 387 6.76 -17.89 -23.95
C LEU A 387 8.09 -18.65 -24.14
N ILE A 388 8.75 -18.50 -25.28
CA ILE A 388 10.08 -19.07 -25.53
C ILE A 388 11.14 -18.51 -24.58
N SER A 389 10.97 -17.29 -24.09
CA SER A 389 11.88 -16.70 -23.09
C SER A 389 11.78 -17.40 -21.72
N ILE A 390 10.63 -17.99 -21.40
CA ILE A 390 10.32 -18.60 -20.10
C ILE A 390 10.43 -20.13 -20.14
N PHE A 391 10.06 -20.76 -21.26
CA PHE A 391 10.07 -22.20 -21.43
C PHE A 391 11.10 -22.64 -22.45
N GLU A 392 11.69 -23.81 -22.26
CA GLU A 392 12.59 -24.42 -23.28
C GLU A 392 11.79 -24.92 -24.49
N ASN A 393 10.62 -25.49 -24.22
CA ASN A 393 9.72 -26.02 -25.22
C ASN A 393 8.34 -25.37 -25.10
N SER A 394 7.98 -24.51 -26.05
CA SER A 394 6.65 -23.91 -26.11
C SER A 394 6.05 -24.07 -27.50
N LYS A 395 4.78 -24.50 -27.56
CA LYS A 395 4.00 -24.59 -28.78
C LYS A 395 2.72 -23.82 -28.58
N VAL A 396 2.41 -22.91 -29.49
CA VAL A 396 1.07 -22.39 -29.67
C VAL A 396 0.46 -23.25 -30.77
N GLU A 397 -0.38 -24.22 -30.37
CA GLU A 397 -1.08 -25.10 -31.29
C GLU A 397 -2.37 -24.44 -31.72
N SER A 398 -2.61 -24.41 -33.03
CA SER A 398 -3.83 -23.94 -33.71
C SER A 398 -4.46 -22.63 -33.25
N VAL A 399 -4.41 -21.62 -34.10
CA VAL A 399 -5.30 -20.48 -34.05
C VAL A 399 -6.55 -20.84 -34.86
N GLU A 400 -7.66 -21.17 -34.20
CA GLU A 400 -8.92 -21.42 -34.86
C GLU A 400 -9.78 -20.15 -34.85
N LYS A 401 -10.34 -19.79 -36.01
CA LYS A 401 -11.29 -18.67 -36.11
C LYS A 401 -12.67 -19.13 -35.64
N GLY A 402 -13.11 -18.62 -34.51
CA GLY A 402 -14.43 -18.91 -33.96
C GLY A 402 -15.59 -18.31 -34.77
N LYS A 403 -16.82 -18.76 -34.52
CA LYS A 403 -18.05 -18.29 -35.21
C LYS A 403 -18.33 -16.78 -35.00
N LYS A 404 -17.76 -16.14 -33.99
CA LYS A 404 -17.90 -14.71 -33.65
C LYS A 404 -16.75 -13.82 -34.10
N GLN A 405 -15.93 -14.26 -35.05
CA GLN A 405 -14.67 -13.59 -35.47
C GLN A 405 -13.58 -13.52 -34.39
N ASP A 406 -13.74 -14.23 -33.28
CA ASP A 406 -12.70 -14.35 -32.26
C ASP A 406 -11.71 -15.45 -32.65
N PHE A 407 -10.44 -15.25 -32.26
CA PHE A 407 -9.39 -16.25 -32.45
C PHE A 407 -9.22 -17.05 -31.18
N LYS A 408 -9.21 -18.39 -31.28
CA LYS A 408 -8.94 -19.31 -30.17
C LYS A 408 -7.55 -19.89 -30.36
N ALA A 409 -6.72 -19.82 -29.31
CA ALA A 409 -5.41 -20.45 -29.29
C ALA A 409 -5.29 -21.42 -28.12
N HIS A 410 -4.63 -22.55 -28.39
CA HIS A 410 -4.24 -23.52 -27.36
C HIS A 410 -2.71 -23.46 -27.18
N VAL A 411 -2.25 -23.18 -25.96
CA VAL A 411 -0.84 -23.05 -25.62
C VAL A 411 -0.43 -24.24 -24.78
N LEU A 412 0.62 -24.92 -25.23
CA LEU A 412 1.31 -25.97 -24.50
C LEU A 412 2.77 -25.57 -24.34
N ALA A 413 3.25 -25.48 -23.10
CA ALA A 413 4.64 -25.18 -22.81
C ALA A 413 5.18 -26.15 -21.75
N LYS A 414 6.45 -26.53 -21.90
CA LYS A 414 7.14 -27.47 -21.01
C LYS A 414 8.55 -26.98 -20.72
N ASP A 415 9.06 -27.44 -19.57
CA ASP A 415 10.42 -27.22 -19.13
C ASP A 415 10.73 -25.74 -18.89
N PHE A 416 10.36 -25.25 -17.71
CA PHE A 416 10.70 -23.91 -17.28
C PHE A 416 12.22 -23.70 -17.27
N LYS A 417 12.67 -22.63 -17.89
CA LYS A 417 14.04 -22.18 -17.75
C LYS A 417 14.32 -21.81 -16.30
N ASN A 418 15.52 -22.10 -15.81
CA ASN A 418 15.88 -21.82 -14.42
C ASN A 418 15.69 -20.33 -14.10
N PHE A 419 14.76 -20.06 -13.19
CA PHE A 419 14.69 -18.76 -12.54
C PHE A 419 15.74 -18.75 -11.44
N ASN A 420 16.73 -17.86 -11.54
CA ASN A 420 17.65 -17.60 -10.42
C ASN A 420 16.83 -17.07 -9.25
N THR A 421 16.57 -17.93 -8.29
CA THR A 421 15.97 -17.56 -7.03
C THR A 421 17.06 -16.97 -6.14
N SER A 422 17.25 -15.66 -6.19
CA SER A 422 17.98 -14.99 -5.12
C SER A 422 17.08 -14.99 -3.90
N TYR A 423 17.39 -15.87 -2.94
CA TYR A 423 16.70 -15.87 -1.65
C TYR A 423 16.95 -14.53 -0.95
N LYS A 424 15.89 -13.77 -0.69
CA LYS A 424 15.92 -12.81 0.39
C LYS A 424 15.86 -13.66 1.66
N ASN A 425 16.86 -13.54 2.54
CA ASN A 425 16.77 -14.06 3.90
C ASN A 425 15.65 -13.29 4.62
N PHE A 426 14.46 -13.84 4.59
CA PHE A 426 13.40 -13.42 5.50
C PHE A 426 13.53 -14.31 6.74
N ASP A 427 13.50 -13.70 7.91
CA ASP A 427 13.25 -14.40 9.17
C ASP A 427 11.77 -14.80 9.18
N LYS A 428 11.42 -15.80 8.35
CA LYS A 428 10.06 -16.35 8.30
C LYS A 428 9.91 -17.30 9.49
N GLU A 429 8.83 -17.13 10.22
CA GLU A 429 8.47 -17.96 11.38
C GLU A 429 7.24 -18.82 11.07
N TYR A 430 7.08 -19.92 11.80
CA TYR A 430 5.83 -20.67 11.77
C TYR A 430 4.72 -19.91 12.49
N LEU A 431 3.47 -20.12 12.08
CA LEU A 431 2.30 -19.41 12.59
C LEU A 431 2.13 -19.52 14.10
N LYS A 432 2.56 -20.64 14.71
CA LYS A 432 2.55 -20.90 16.15
C LYS A 432 3.62 -21.90 16.54
N ASP A 433 4.10 -21.77 17.77
CA ASP A 433 5.01 -22.71 18.43
C ASP A 433 4.30 -24.00 18.89
N GLU A 434 2.95 -24.03 18.88
CA GLU A 434 2.15 -25.17 19.29
C GLU A 434 1.55 -25.90 18.09
N LEU A 435 1.61 -27.25 18.11
CA LEU A 435 0.97 -28.08 17.09
C LEU A 435 -0.55 -27.89 17.10
N MET A 436 -1.09 -27.51 15.97
CA MET A 436 -2.52 -27.34 15.76
C MET A 436 -3.14 -28.61 15.16
N SER A 437 -4.36 -28.94 15.60
CA SER A 437 -5.15 -30.00 14.94
C SER A 437 -5.61 -29.53 13.54
N ASN A 438 -5.95 -30.50 12.68
CA ASN A 438 -6.47 -30.21 11.35
C ASN A 438 -7.68 -29.25 11.36
N GLU A 439 -8.60 -29.39 12.33
CA GLU A 439 -9.77 -28.53 12.47
C GLU A 439 -9.38 -27.08 12.75
N ARG A 440 -8.41 -26.87 13.64
CA ARG A 440 -7.88 -25.53 13.94
C ARG A 440 -7.13 -24.92 12.75
N VAL A 441 -6.38 -25.73 12.01
CA VAL A 441 -5.71 -25.27 10.77
C VAL A 441 -6.74 -24.86 9.73
N MET A 442 -7.83 -25.63 9.56
CA MET A 442 -8.91 -25.23 8.63
C MET A 442 -9.60 -23.92 9.05
N GLU A 443 -9.75 -23.64 10.34
CA GLU A 443 -10.27 -22.37 10.83
C GLU A 443 -9.31 -21.21 10.53
N GLN A 444 -8.00 -21.42 10.70
CA GLN A 444 -6.99 -20.43 10.36
C GLN A 444 -6.94 -20.15 8.85
N LEU A 445 -6.99 -21.19 8.01
CA LEU A 445 -6.99 -21.03 6.56
C LEU A 445 -8.20 -20.22 6.06
N LYS A 446 -9.36 -20.31 6.72
CA LYS A 446 -10.53 -19.47 6.40
C LYS A 446 -10.29 -17.98 6.64
N ILE A 447 -9.33 -17.62 7.47
CA ILE A 447 -8.97 -16.20 7.72
C ILE A 447 -8.13 -15.64 6.57
N PHE A 448 -7.27 -16.47 5.99
CA PHE A 448 -6.34 -16.07 4.90
C PHE A 448 -6.97 -16.18 3.51
N LEU A 449 -7.99 -17.03 3.37
CA LEU A 449 -8.63 -17.29 2.10
C LEU A 449 -9.91 -16.44 1.94
N PRO A 450 -10.36 -16.17 0.70
CA PRO A 450 -11.63 -15.50 0.45
C PRO A 450 -12.81 -16.23 1.10
N GLU A 451 -13.86 -15.50 1.47
CA GLU A 451 -15.08 -16.08 2.10
C GLU A 451 -15.74 -17.19 1.27
N ASN A 452 -15.57 -17.18 -0.04
CA ASN A 452 -16.09 -18.19 -0.95
C ASN A 452 -15.20 -19.43 -1.09
N ALA A 453 -14.11 -19.51 -0.33
CA ALA A 453 -13.17 -20.63 -0.43
C ALA A 453 -13.75 -21.92 0.12
N ILE A 454 -13.65 -22.98 -0.68
CA ILE A 454 -13.95 -24.36 -0.28
C ILE A 454 -12.64 -25.07 0.02
N ILE A 455 -12.45 -25.47 1.28
CA ILE A 455 -11.24 -26.12 1.77
C ILE A 455 -11.54 -27.61 1.93
N ARG A 456 -10.82 -28.45 1.22
CA ARG A 456 -10.93 -29.91 1.31
C ARG A 456 -9.62 -30.51 1.79
N TYR A 457 -9.64 -31.13 2.96
CA TYR A 457 -8.50 -31.85 3.51
C TYR A 457 -8.17 -33.10 2.68
N ILE A 458 -6.88 -33.30 2.36
CA ILE A 458 -6.40 -34.46 1.60
C ILE A 458 -5.74 -35.47 2.53
N GLY A 459 -4.88 -35.00 3.44
CA GLY A 459 -4.14 -35.90 4.33
C GLY A 459 -3.05 -35.17 5.10
N GLU A 460 -2.38 -35.93 5.97
CA GLU A 460 -1.24 -35.50 6.76
C GLU A 460 0.04 -36.24 6.38
N TYR A 461 1.16 -35.53 6.52
CA TYR A 461 2.49 -36.06 6.30
C TYR A 461 3.40 -35.70 7.47
N LYS A 462 4.00 -36.74 8.09
CA LYS A 462 4.86 -36.57 9.28
C LYS A 462 6.28 -37.00 8.97
N LYS A 463 7.18 -36.04 8.86
CA LYS A 463 8.63 -36.25 8.82
C LYS A 463 9.32 -35.40 9.88
N GLU A 464 10.18 -34.48 9.45
CA GLU A 464 10.86 -33.50 10.30
C GLU A 464 9.88 -32.44 10.82
N TYR A 465 8.82 -32.20 10.07
CA TYR A 465 7.71 -31.31 10.37
C TYR A 465 6.37 -32.01 10.10
N LEU A 466 5.30 -31.45 10.64
CA LEU A 466 3.94 -31.92 10.39
C LEU A 466 3.31 -31.08 9.27
N GLN A 467 2.91 -31.73 8.18
CA GLN A 467 2.26 -31.11 7.05
C GLN A 467 0.84 -31.63 6.90
N TYR A 468 -0.10 -30.69 6.77
CA TYR A 468 -1.47 -30.97 6.31
C TYR A 468 -1.64 -30.47 4.89
N SER A 469 -2.22 -31.29 4.03
CA SER A 469 -2.43 -30.95 2.62
C SER A 469 -3.92 -30.77 2.33
N TYR A 470 -4.21 -29.72 1.55
CA TYR A 470 -5.58 -29.33 1.19
C TYR A 470 -5.70 -29.07 -0.31
N ILE A 471 -6.90 -29.28 -0.85
CA ILE A 471 -7.32 -28.72 -2.12
C ILE A 471 -8.21 -27.52 -1.80
N ILE A 472 -7.84 -26.38 -2.38
CA ILE A 472 -8.56 -25.13 -2.21
C ILE A 472 -9.25 -24.80 -3.53
N ASN A 473 -10.53 -24.45 -3.45
CA ASN A 473 -11.29 -23.95 -4.59
C ASN A 473 -11.87 -22.60 -4.23
N ILE A 474 -11.58 -21.57 -5.05
CA ILE A 474 -12.04 -20.20 -4.87
C ILE A 474 -12.69 -19.68 -6.14
N LEU A 475 -13.57 -18.69 -6.00
CA LEU A 475 -14.18 -17.98 -7.12
C LEU A 475 -13.63 -16.55 -7.12
N VAL A 476 -13.03 -16.15 -8.22
CA VAL A 476 -12.50 -14.80 -8.44
C VAL A 476 -13.13 -14.17 -9.68
N LYS A 477 -13.17 -12.85 -9.73
CA LYS A 477 -13.70 -12.12 -10.90
C LYS A 477 -12.63 -11.96 -11.98
N GLU A 478 -11.40 -11.74 -11.55
CA GLU A 478 -10.23 -11.51 -12.40
C GLU A 478 -9.05 -12.39 -11.97
N PRO A 479 -8.20 -12.85 -12.90
CA PRO A 479 -7.00 -13.63 -12.58
C PRO A 479 -6.07 -12.91 -11.59
N LYS A 480 -6.07 -11.58 -11.62
CA LYS A 480 -5.26 -10.75 -10.73
C LYS A 480 -5.61 -10.94 -9.25
N GLU A 481 -6.86 -11.22 -8.91
CA GLU A 481 -7.27 -11.48 -7.53
C GLU A 481 -6.58 -12.74 -6.97
N PHE A 482 -6.49 -13.81 -7.78
CA PHE A 482 -5.73 -15.00 -7.39
C PHE A 482 -4.23 -14.71 -7.27
N PHE A 483 -3.69 -13.93 -8.18
CA PHE A 483 -2.28 -13.56 -8.13
C PHE A 483 -1.95 -12.78 -6.84
N THR A 484 -2.77 -11.82 -6.47
CA THR A 484 -2.62 -11.08 -5.20
C THR A 484 -2.74 -12.00 -3.98
N LEU A 485 -3.61 -13.01 -4.04
CA LEU A 485 -3.70 -14.03 -3.00
C LEU A 485 -2.39 -14.82 -2.87
N VAL A 486 -1.78 -15.23 -4.00
CA VAL A 486 -0.48 -15.94 -4.00
C VAL A 486 0.62 -15.07 -3.39
N GLU A 487 0.68 -13.79 -3.76
CA GLU A 487 1.64 -12.83 -3.18
C GLU A 487 1.46 -12.72 -1.67
N ASN A 488 0.24 -12.50 -1.20
CA ASN A 488 -0.07 -12.35 0.23
C ASN A 488 0.29 -13.63 1.03
N LEU A 489 -0.03 -14.81 0.51
CA LEU A 489 0.30 -16.07 1.17
C LEU A 489 1.81 -16.34 1.21
N ASN A 490 2.56 -15.85 0.23
CA ASN A 490 4.01 -16.01 0.18
C ASN A 490 4.76 -15.06 1.14
N GLU A 491 4.19 -13.90 1.43
CA GLU A 491 4.86 -12.90 2.26
C GLU A 491 4.81 -13.25 3.75
N GLU A 492 3.86 -14.09 4.17
CA GLU A 492 3.57 -14.14 5.59
C GLU A 492 4.34 -15.20 6.35
N LEU A 493 4.41 -16.50 5.93
CA LEU A 493 4.95 -17.52 6.83
C LEU A 493 5.36 -18.82 6.12
N TYR A 494 6.26 -19.61 6.73
CA TYR A 494 6.58 -20.97 6.33
C TYR A 494 5.39 -21.93 6.41
N SER A 495 4.40 -21.59 7.21
CA SER A 495 3.27 -22.46 7.47
C SER A 495 2.39 -22.69 6.25
N VAL A 496 2.23 -21.70 5.37
CA VAL A 496 1.27 -21.79 4.26
C VAL A 496 2.01 -21.81 2.94
N ASN A 497 1.87 -22.88 2.17
CA ASN A 497 2.53 -23.06 0.90
C ASN A 497 1.54 -23.48 -0.19
N ILE A 498 1.50 -22.71 -1.29
CA ILE A 498 0.76 -23.12 -2.49
C ILE A 498 1.56 -24.17 -3.24
N ASN A 499 0.88 -25.19 -3.75
CA ASN A 499 1.51 -26.26 -4.50
C ASN A 499 0.74 -26.56 -5.80
N TYR A 500 1.41 -27.24 -6.72
CA TYR A 500 0.82 -27.67 -7.98
C TYR A 500 -0.13 -28.88 -7.81
N PRO A 501 -1.09 -29.07 -8.73
CA PRO A 501 -1.41 -28.21 -9.87
C PRO A 501 -2.20 -26.96 -9.48
N ILE A 502 -2.14 -25.91 -10.30
CA ILE A 502 -2.98 -24.73 -10.23
C ILE A 502 -3.84 -24.70 -11.47
N ASN A 503 -5.15 -24.77 -11.31
CA ASN A 503 -6.14 -24.80 -12.38
C ASN A 503 -7.04 -23.56 -12.29
N MET A 504 -7.23 -22.86 -13.41
CA MET A 504 -8.21 -21.79 -13.53
C MET A 504 -9.13 -22.08 -14.71
N ILE A 505 -10.41 -21.95 -14.49
CA ILE A 505 -11.43 -22.18 -15.54
C ILE A 505 -12.42 -21.03 -15.50
N LYS A 506 -12.60 -20.36 -16.63
CA LYS A 506 -13.59 -19.30 -16.75
C LYS A 506 -14.99 -19.90 -16.89
N LYS A 507 -15.90 -19.50 -16.00
CA LYS A 507 -17.33 -19.84 -16.02
C LYS A 507 -18.14 -18.55 -16.10
N GLU A 508 -18.64 -18.21 -17.28
CA GLU A 508 -19.38 -16.97 -17.52
C GLU A 508 -18.63 -15.72 -17.06
N ASN A 509 -19.04 -15.12 -15.94
CA ASN A 509 -18.47 -13.87 -15.40
C ASN A 509 -17.53 -14.10 -14.19
N ILE A 510 -17.25 -15.34 -13.85
CA ILE A 510 -16.38 -15.72 -12.73
C ILE A 510 -15.29 -16.70 -13.20
N ILE A 511 -14.22 -16.76 -12.48
CA ILE A 511 -13.13 -17.71 -12.69
C ILE A 511 -13.07 -18.60 -11.46
N GLU A 512 -13.22 -19.90 -11.67
CA GLU A 512 -12.98 -20.90 -10.65
C GLU A 512 -11.50 -21.23 -10.65
N VAL A 513 -10.87 -21.12 -9.47
CA VAL A 513 -9.45 -21.45 -9.29
C VAL A 513 -9.34 -22.57 -8.28
N GLU A 514 -8.72 -23.69 -8.69
CA GLU A 514 -8.40 -24.82 -7.83
C GLU A 514 -6.88 -24.95 -7.71
N PHE A 515 -6.39 -25.07 -6.51
CA PHE A 515 -4.95 -25.26 -6.24
C PHE A 515 -4.73 -26.09 -4.98
N ASN A 516 -3.55 -26.68 -4.88
CA ASN A 516 -3.12 -27.37 -3.69
C ASN A 516 -2.47 -26.40 -2.71
N LEU A 517 -2.70 -26.60 -1.42
CA LEU A 517 -2.12 -25.84 -0.33
C LEU A 517 -1.64 -26.78 0.77
N ASP A 518 -0.41 -26.58 1.19
CA ASP A 518 0.19 -27.31 2.29
C ASP A 518 0.35 -26.39 3.50
N PHE A 519 -0.07 -26.86 4.66
CA PHE A 519 0.14 -26.18 5.93
C PHE A 519 1.19 -26.94 6.74
N ASN A 520 2.32 -26.29 7.02
CA ASN A 520 3.47 -26.85 7.70
C ASN A 520 3.56 -26.33 9.12
N GLN A 521 3.91 -27.22 10.05
CA GLN A 521 4.11 -26.91 11.46
C GLN A 521 5.42 -27.51 11.93
N GLU A 522 6.10 -26.79 12.81
CA GLU A 522 7.23 -27.34 13.53
C GLU A 522 6.75 -28.43 14.50
N LYS A 523 7.56 -29.48 14.67
CA LYS A 523 7.16 -30.68 15.43
C LYS A 523 7.54 -30.57 16.89
#